data_52ee16ac0f05f5b018e1ac6c155e8d18
#
_entry.id   52ee16ac0f05f5b018e1ac6c155e8d18
#
_cell.length_a   1.000
_cell.length_b   1.000
_cell.length_c   1.000
_cell.angle_alpha   90.00
_cell.angle_beta   90.00
_cell.angle_gamma   90.00
#
_symmetry.space_group_name_H-M   'P 1'
#
loop_
_entity.id
_entity.type
_entity.pdbx_description
1 polymer ?
#
loop_
_entity_poly.entity_id
_entity_poly.type
_entity_poly.pdbx_seq_one_letter_code
_entity_poly.pdbx_strand_id
1 'polypeptide(L)'
;MTEVVAGHLVRCFRWAETTRPLPLPRQITPPLRQSALLTVSDLTARFRTRGLTTTAVDGVSFTVQPGACVALVGESGSGKTTIARCLAGLHAPDGGSIEFGGERLAALARRRTREQRRRIQLISQNPYESLNPRHTIADQIGWPARALRGLSKRESQSEVGRLLERVRLPARLGQRYPGSLSGGERQRVAIARALAAHPDLLVCDEITSALDVSVQAAALDLLHDLQTELGLALLFITHDLGLVAAVADDVLVLERGTQVETGDTVSVLDAPQAPYTRRLIGAAPTLPPVASDSEAS
;
A
#
# COMPACT_ATOMS: atom_id res chain seq x y z
N MET A 1 -27.65 -19.23 9.41
CA MET A 1 -26.32 -19.18 10.08
C MET A 1 -25.74 -20.57 9.96
N THR A 2 -24.60 -20.70 9.33
CA THR A 2 -23.93 -21.99 9.15
C THR A 2 -22.68 -21.99 10.02
N GLU A 3 -22.48 -23.01 10.82
CA GLU A 3 -21.27 -23.19 11.62
C GLU A 3 -20.16 -23.70 10.70
N VAL A 4 -19.06 -22.96 10.63
CA VAL A 4 -17.98 -23.20 9.68
C VAL A 4 -16.78 -23.86 10.35
N VAL A 5 -16.53 -23.49 11.61
CA VAL A 5 -15.57 -24.13 12.52
C VAL A 5 -16.22 -24.09 13.89
N ALA A 6 -15.97 -25.10 14.74
CA ALA A 6 -16.55 -25.18 16.07
C ALA A 6 -16.41 -23.86 16.84
N GLY A 7 -17.54 -23.22 17.16
CA GLY A 7 -17.62 -21.93 17.86
C GLY A 7 -17.66 -20.67 17.01
N HIS A 8 -17.58 -20.75 15.66
CA HIS A 8 -17.70 -19.59 14.78
C HIS A 8 -18.97 -19.65 13.91
N LEU A 9 -19.88 -18.71 14.12
CA LEU A 9 -21.11 -18.54 13.34
C LEU A 9 -20.93 -17.42 12.31
N VAL A 10 -21.11 -17.74 11.02
CA VAL A 10 -21.00 -16.76 9.91
C VAL A 10 -22.38 -16.57 9.27
N ARG A 11 -22.73 -15.31 8.98
CA ARG A 11 -23.98 -14.95 8.28
C ARG A 11 -23.84 -14.96 6.74
N CYS A 12 -22.75 -15.46 6.19
CA CYS A 12 -22.52 -15.45 4.75
C CYS A 12 -22.88 -16.82 4.16
N PHE A 13 -23.88 -16.87 3.27
CA PHE A 13 -24.32 -18.08 2.57
C PHE A 13 -23.30 -18.61 1.55
N ARG A 14 -22.29 -17.83 1.18
CA ARG A 14 -21.27 -18.17 0.17
C ARG A 14 -19.84 -18.13 0.70
N TRP A 15 -19.63 -18.37 1.98
CA TRP A 15 -18.30 -18.30 2.57
C TRP A 15 -17.31 -19.27 1.89
N ALA A 16 -17.76 -20.48 1.52
CA ALA A 16 -16.93 -21.48 0.85
C ALA A 16 -16.53 -21.07 -0.59
N GLU A 17 -17.31 -20.20 -1.23
CA GLU A 17 -17.00 -19.65 -2.56
C GLU A 17 -16.13 -18.39 -2.46
N THR A 18 -16.11 -17.72 -1.30
CA THR A 18 -15.33 -16.51 -1.04
C THR A 18 -13.98 -16.78 -0.40
N THR A 19 -13.77 -17.93 0.23
CA THR A 19 -12.46 -18.42 0.65
C THR A 19 -11.71 -19.01 -0.55
N ARG A 20 -11.31 -18.16 -1.49
CA ARG A 20 -10.21 -18.52 -2.37
C ARG A 20 -9.00 -18.72 -1.45
N PRO A 21 -8.29 -19.85 -1.51
CA PRO A 21 -7.05 -20.00 -0.76
C PRO A 21 -6.18 -18.77 -1.04
N LEU A 22 -5.68 -18.12 -0.01
CA LEU A 22 -4.66 -17.09 -0.19
C LEU A 22 -3.57 -17.70 -1.07
N PRO A 23 -3.08 -17.00 -2.10
CA PRO A 23 -2.04 -17.54 -2.95
C PRO A 23 -0.88 -18.01 -2.07
N LEU A 24 -0.41 -19.23 -2.30
CA LEU A 24 0.73 -19.80 -1.59
C LEU A 24 1.89 -18.81 -1.64
N PRO A 25 2.67 -18.66 -0.55
CA PRO A 25 3.83 -17.78 -0.54
C PRO A 25 4.71 -18.12 -1.74
N ARG A 26 5.03 -17.11 -2.54
CA ARG A 26 5.88 -17.25 -3.72
C ARG A 26 7.22 -17.85 -3.31
N GLN A 27 7.66 -18.89 -4.01
CA GLN A 27 9.09 -19.23 -4.07
C GLN A 27 9.79 -18.09 -4.82
N ILE A 28 10.34 -17.14 -4.08
CA ILE A 28 11.10 -16.02 -4.64
C ILE A 28 12.46 -16.57 -5.00
N THR A 29 12.71 -16.76 -6.29
CA THR A 29 14.08 -16.88 -6.79
C THR A 29 14.73 -15.51 -6.53
N PRO A 30 15.80 -15.40 -5.72
CA PRO A 30 16.41 -14.11 -5.43
C PRO A 30 16.86 -13.48 -6.75
N PRO A 31 16.40 -12.26 -7.08
CA PRO A 31 16.83 -11.59 -8.29
C PRO A 31 18.33 -11.30 -8.17
N LEU A 32 19.07 -11.51 -9.27
CA LEU A 32 20.39 -10.93 -9.48
C LEU A 32 20.35 -9.48 -8.95
N ARG A 33 21.32 -9.09 -8.11
CA ARG A 33 21.42 -7.79 -7.44
C ARG A 33 21.14 -6.62 -8.40
N GLN A 34 19.88 -6.32 -8.59
CA GLN A 34 19.47 -5.06 -9.21
C GLN A 34 19.63 -3.97 -8.15
N SER A 35 20.04 -2.77 -8.56
CA SER A 35 20.07 -1.62 -7.65
C SER A 35 18.66 -1.37 -7.11
N ALA A 36 18.52 -1.13 -5.79
CA ALA A 36 17.24 -0.86 -5.18
C ALA A 36 16.51 0.29 -5.91
N LEU A 37 15.20 0.15 -6.11
CA LEU A 37 14.35 1.19 -6.67
C LEU A 37 14.22 2.38 -5.71
N LEU A 38 14.00 2.08 -4.43
CA LEU A 38 13.93 3.06 -3.34
C LEU A 38 14.96 2.69 -2.28
N THR A 39 15.74 3.66 -1.84
CA THR A 39 16.62 3.57 -0.66
C THR A 39 16.29 4.71 0.30
N VAL A 40 15.95 4.37 1.52
CA VAL A 40 15.74 5.30 2.63
C VAL A 40 16.85 5.07 3.64
N SER A 41 17.57 6.13 4.02
CA SER A 41 18.72 6.06 4.95
C SER A 41 18.54 7.06 6.09
N ASP A 42 18.53 6.54 7.32
CA ASP A 42 18.49 7.30 8.59
C ASP A 42 17.39 8.37 8.63
N LEU A 43 16.22 8.06 8.06
CA LEU A 43 15.11 8.99 7.94
C LEU A 43 14.64 9.42 9.33
N THR A 44 14.68 10.73 9.57
CA THR A 44 14.16 11.34 10.82
C THR A 44 13.15 12.42 10.46
N ALA A 45 11.98 12.38 11.10
CA ALA A 45 10.92 13.36 10.87
C ALA A 45 10.25 13.78 12.17
N ARG A 46 10.04 15.09 12.33
CA ARG A 46 9.49 15.72 13.52
C ARG A 46 8.29 16.60 13.19
N PHE A 47 7.36 16.66 14.12
CA PHE A 47 6.26 17.62 14.09
C PHE A 47 6.44 18.66 15.18
N ARG A 48 6.22 19.91 14.81
CA ARG A 48 6.24 21.04 15.75
C ARG A 48 4.82 21.59 15.90
N THR A 49 4.25 21.45 17.09
CA THR A 49 2.90 21.93 17.38
C THR A 49 2.91 22.68 18.70
N ARG A 50 2.54 23.95 18.68
CA ARG A 50 2.43 24.84 19.87
C ARG A 50 3.66 24.81 20.79
N GLY A 51 4.87 24.81 20.20
CA GLY A 51 6.13 24.80 20.97
C GLY A 51 6.63 23.42 21.41
N LEU A 52 5.84 22.36 21.22
CA LEU A 52 6.25 20.99 21.43
C LEU A 52 6.81 20.39 20.14
N THR A 53 7.95 19.70 20.24
CA THR A 53 8.53 18.92 19.15
C THR A 53 8.35 17.44 19.45
N THR A 54 7.63 16.75 18.58
CA THR A 54 7.44 15.29 18.66
C THR A 54 8.17 14.62 17.52
N THR A 55 9.10 13.71 17.84
CA THR A 55 9.76 12.86 16.84
C THR A 55 8.80 11.75 16.43
N ALA A 56 8.39 11.73 15.17
CA ALA A 56 7.47 10.73 14.64
C ALA A 56 8.20 9.60 13.91
N VAL A 57 9.41 9.87 13.41
CA VAL A 57 10.29 8.88 12.77
C VAL A 57 11.72 9.19 13.22
N ASP A 58 12.47 8.20 13.64
CA ASP A 58 13.81 8.35 14.20
C ASP A 58 14.76 7.28 13.63
N GLY A 59 15.60 7.68 12.66
CA GLY A 59 16.68 6.88 12.10
C GLY A 59 16.23 5.64 11.31
N VAL A 60 15.09 5.70 10.61
CA VAL A 60 14.55 4.55 9.87
C VAL A 60 15.27 4.37 8.54
N SER A 61 15.72 3.13 8.26
CA SER A 61 16.42 2.78 7.01
C SER A 61 15.84 1.51 6.40
N PHE A 62 15.52 1.55 5.10
CA PHE A 62 15.03 0.38 4.36
C PHE A 62 15.20 0.58 2.85
N THR A 63 15.01 -0.50 2.10
CA THR A 63 15.03 -0.49 0.64
C THR A 63 13.78 -1.16 0.06
N VAL A 64 13.41 -0.76 -1.16
CA VAL A 64 12.38 -1.44 -1.95
C VAL A 64 12.99 -1.81 -3.29
N GLN A 65 12.91 -3.09 -3.67
CA GLN A 65 13.38 -3.56 -4.95
C GLN A 65 12.33 -3.29 -6.06
N PRO A 66 12.73 -3.19 -7.33
CA PRO A 66 11.77 -3.12 -8.43
C PRO A 66 10.79 -4.31 -8.39
N GLY A 67 9.50 -4.03 -8.48
CA GLY A 67 8.45 -5.04 -8.48
C GLY A 67 8.20 -5.74 -7.15
N ALA A 68 8.93 -5.41 -6.08
CA ALA A 68 8.73 -5.98 -4.75
C ALA A 68 7.65 -5.25 -3.94
N CYS A 69 7.04 -5.97 -3.01
CA CYS A 69 6.13 -5.43 -2.00
C CYS A 69 6.81 -5.42 -0.62
N VAL A 70 7.06 -4.25 -0.06
CA VAL A 70 7.54 -4.10 1.32
C VAL A 70 6.38 -3.66 2.20
N ALA A 71 6.08 -4.42 3.26
CA ALA A 71 5.11 -4.02 4.25
C ALA A 71 5.73 -3.18 5.36
N LEU A 72 5.04 -2.11 5.74
CA LEU A 72 5.39 -1.26 6.87
C LEU A 72 4.32 -1.43 7.95
N VAL A 73 4.67 -2.06 9.06
CA VAL A 73 3.73 -2.48 10.11
C VAL A 73 4.05 -1.85 11.48
N GLY A 74 3.05 -1.78 12.34
CA GLY A 74 3.15 -1.26 13.70
C GLY A 74 1.84 -0.65 14.16
N GLU A 75 1.73 -0.34 15.45
CA GLU A 75 0.54 0.28 16.03
C GLU A 75 0.23 1.66 15.43
N SER A 76 -0.98 2.17 15.70
CA SER A 76 -1.35 3.54 15.33
C SER A 76 -0.39 4.54 16.01
N GLY A 77 0.07 5.53 15.25
CA GLY A 77 1.04 6.52 15.74
C GLY A 77 2.51 6.06 15.70
N SER A 78 2.84 4.86 15.19
CA SER A 78 4.23 4.39 15.08
C SER A 78 5.08 5.08 14.01
N GLY A 79 4.53 6.02 13.23
CA GLY A 79 5.28 6.80 12.23
C GLY A 79 5.05 6.41 10.78
N LYS A 80 4.31 5.35 10.48
CA LYS A 80 4.07 4.81 9.12
C LYS A 80 3.58 5.85 8.10
N THR A 81 2.49 6.54 8.43
CA THR A 81 1.94 7.61 7.58
C THR A 81 2.93 8.79 7.40
N THR A 82 3.78 9.05 8.39
CA THR A 82 4.81 10.07 8.30
C THR A 82 5.86 9.67 7.26
N ILE A 83 6.31 8.42 7.27
CA ILE A 83 7.21 7.88 6.23
C ILE A 83 6.56 8.00 4.85
N ALA A 84 5.30 7.57 4.69
CA ALA A 84 4.56 7.71 3.43
C ALA A 84 4.53 9.16 2.93
N ARG A 85 4.27 10.12 3.81
CA ARG A 85 4.27 11.56 3.48
C ARG A 85 5.65 12.09 3.11
N CYS A 86 6.72 11.63 3.77
CA CYS A 86 8.09 11.98 3.38
C CYS A 86 8.43 11.44 1.99
N LEU A 87 8.08 10.18 1.69
CA LEU A 87 8.28 9.58 0.37
C LEU A 87 7.53 10.34 -0.73
N ALA A 88 6.27 10.70 -0.48
CA ALA A 88 5.47 11.51 -1.40
C ALA A 88 5.92 12.99 -1.49
N GLY A 89 6.85 13.44 -0.61
CA GLY A 89 7.31 14.83 -0.53
C GLY A 89 6.26 15.79 0.02
N LEU A 90 5.30 15.29 0.79
CA LEU A 90 4.26 16.05 1.49
C LEU A 90 4.72 16.53 2.86
N HIS A 91 5.72 15.87 3.44
CA HIS A 91 6.40 16.25 4.68
C HIS A 91 7.92 16.25 4.45
N ALA A 92 8.60 17.29 4.87
CA ALA A 92 10.05 17.35 4.77
C ALA A 92 10.66 16.61 5.96
N PRO A 93 11.53 15.60 5.75
CA PRO A 93 12.29 15.01 6.83
C PRO A 93 13.26 16.02 7.44
N ASP A 94 13.53 15.89 8.74
CA ASP A 94 14.54 16.69 9.48
C ASP A 94 15.96 16.11 9.30
N GLY A 95 16.08 14.82 8.97
CA GLY A 95 17.36 14.13 8.76
C GLY A 95 17.25 12.94 7.81
N GLY A 96 18.40 12.41 7.42
CA GLY A 96 18.50 11.26 6.51
C GLY A 96 18.38 11.63 5.04
N SER A 97 18.20 10.60 4.20
CA SER A 97 18.04 10.76 2.75
C SER A 97 17.06 9.76 2.16
N ILE A 98 16.47 10.16 1.05
CA ILE A 98 15.61 9.32 0.21
C ILE A 98 16.20 9.35 -1.19
N GLU A 99 16.55 8.18 -1.71
CA GLU A 99 17.04 7.99 -3.07
C GLU A 99 16.06 7.11 -3.86
N PHE A 100 15.80 7.47 -5.10
CA PHE A 100 14.89 6.76 -5.98
C PHE A 100 15.49 6.57 -7.37
N GLY A 101 15.66 5.32 -7.79
CA GLY A 101 16.35 4.98 -9.04
C GLY A 101 17.80 5.48 -9.07
N GLY A 102 18.49 5.49 -7.92
CA GLY A 102 19.86 5.98 -7.77
C GLY A 102 20.00 7.51 -7.66
N GLU A 103 18.89 8.26 -7.70
CA GLU A 103 18.90 9.72 -7.56
C GLU A 103 18.36 10.17 -6.20
N ARG A 104 19.07 11.08 -5.54
CA ARG A 104 18.58 11.68 -4.30
C ARG A 104 17.38 12.57 -4.56
N LEU A 105 16.28 12.33 -3.86
CA LEU A 105 15.07 13.13 -3.97
C LEU A 105 15.16 14.42 -3.13
N ALA A 106 14.62 15.51 -3.67
CA ALA A 106 14.35 16.70 -2.86
C ALA A 106 13.28 16.37 -1.80
N ALA A 107 13.43 16.93 -0.60
CA ALA A 107 12.56 16.69 0.55
C ALA A 107 11.07 16.94 0.24
N LEU A 108 10.77 18.02 -0.47
CA LEU A 108 9.40 18.42 -0.79
C LEU A 108 9.08 18.21 -2.27
N ALA A 109 7.90 17.72 -2.57
CA ALA A 109 7.41 17.45 -3.94
C ALA A 109 7.49 18.66 -4.88
N ARG A 110 7.30 19.88 -4.37
CA ARG A 110 7.41 21.11 -5.16
C ARG A 110 8.82 21.37 -5.72
N ARG A 111 9.86 20.75 -5.12
CA ARG A 111 11.26 20.83 -5.55
C ARG A 111 11.70 19.62 -6.38
N ARG A 112 10.84 18.59 -6.48
CA ARG A 112 11.08 17.39 -7.31
C ARG A 112 10.75 17.68 -8.75
N THR A 113 11.47 17.05 -9.67
CA THR A 113 11.13 17.09 -11.09
C THR A 113 9.73 16.50 -11.33
N ARG A 114 9.15 16.79 -12.48
CA ARG A 114 7.86 16.22 -12.89
C ARG A 114 7.93 14.69 -12.96
N GLU A 115 9.06 14.17 -13.47
CA GLU A 115 9.32 12.74 -13.57
C GLU A 115 9.42 12.08 -12.18
N GLN A 116 10.19 12.64 -11.25
CA GLN A 116 10.28 12.11 -9.88
C GLN A 116 8.92 12.08 -9.16
N ARG A 117 8.06 13.10 -9.40
CA ARG A 117 6.69 13.10 -8.86
C ARG A 117 5.78 12.08 -9.51
N ARG A 118 5.97 11.82 -10.81
CA ARG A 118 5.22 10.81 -11.56
C ARG A 118 5.48 9.41 -11.03
N ARG A 119 6.75 9.08 -10.81
CA ARG A 119 7.22 7.73 -10.51
C ARG A 119 6.83 7.25 -9.10
N ILE A 120 6.54 8.15 -8.15
CA ILE A 120 6.11 7.81 -6.79
C ILE A 120 4.71 8.37 -6.56
N GLN A 121 3.74 7.49 -6.34
CA GLN A 121 2.37 7.88 -6.06
C GLN A 121 1.94 7.37 -4.69
N LEU A 122 1.12 8.17 -4.00
CA LEU A 122 0.57 7.86 -2.68
C LEU A 122 -0.94 7.68 -2.78
N ILE A 123 -1.45 6.57 -2.26
CA ILE A 123 -2.86 6.36 -1.95
C ILE A 123 -2.99 6.50 -0.43
N SER A 124 -3.69 7.53 0.03
CA SER A 124 -3.88 7.82 1.45
C SER A 124 -5.01 7.00 2.06
N GLN A 125 -4.94 6.83 3.36
CA GLN A 125 -5.83 6.02 4.21
C GLN A 125 -7.33 6.29 3.98
N ASN A 126 -7.72 7.55 3.77
CA ASN A 126 -9.12 7.91 3.60
C ASN A 126 -9.45 8.23 2.13
N PRO A 127 -10.05 7.30 1.38
CA PRO A 127 -10.44 7.55 0.00
C PRO A 127 -11.54 8.63 -0.12
N TYR A 128 -12.33 8.86 0.93
CA TYR A 128 -13.36 9.91 0.97
C TYR A 128 -12.74 11.31 0.91
N GLU A 129 -11.66 11.53 1.64
CA GLU A 129 -10.95 12.82 1.66
C GLU A 129 -10.03 13.00 0.46
N SER A 130 -9.60 11.92 -0.16
CA SER A 130 -8.69 11.95 -1.30
C SER A 130 -9.35 12.36 -2.62
N LEU A 131 -10.68 12.20 -2.76
CA LEU A 131 -11.43 12.53 -3.96
C LEU A 131 -12.20 13.85 -3.75
N ASN A 132 -12.00 14.80 -4.68
CA ASN A 132 -12.72 16.08 -4.63
C ASN A 132 -14.20 15.88 -5.04
N PRO A 133 -15.18 16.18 -4.17
CA PRO A 133 -16.59 15.95 -4.46
C PRO A 133 -17.15 16.84 -5.60
N ARG A 134 -16.41 17.89 -6.01
CA ARG A 134 -16.81 18.83 -7.06
C ARG A 134 -16.35 18.45 -8.46
N HIS A 135 -15.53 17.42 -8.60
CA HIS A 135 -14.99 16.94 -9.88
C HIS A 135 -15.53 15.56 -10.22
N THR A 136 -15.75 15.30 -11.50
CA THR A 136 -16.11 13.97 -11.97
C THR A 136 -14.98 12.98 -11.74
N ILE A 137 -15.30 11.70 -11.73
CA ILE A 137 -14.29 10.63 -11.60
C ILE A 137 -13.29 10.70 -12.77
N ALA A 138 -13.78 10.96 -14.00
CA ALA A 138 -12.92 11.10 -15.17
C ALA A 138 -11.95 12.28 -15.06
N ASP A 139 -12.39 13.42 -14.54
CA ASP A 139 -11.51 14.57 -14.34
C ASP A 139 -10.40 14.27 -13.32
N GLN A 140 -10.73 13.56 -12.25
CA GLN A 140 -9.80 13.22 -11.18
C GLN A 140 -8.77 12.18 -11.60
N ILE A 141 -9.20 11.12 -12.31
CA ILE A 141 -8.29 10.10 -12.85
C ILE A 141 -7.42 10.71 -13.96
N GLY A 142 -7.98 11.52 -14.84
CA GLY A 142 -7.24 12.14 -15.94
C GLY A 142 -6.28 13.24 -15.51
N TRP A 143 -6.43 13.82 -14.31
CA TRP A 143 -5.56 14.91 -13.87
C TRP A 143 -4.07 14.54 -13.75
N PRO A 144 -3.67 13.42 -13.11
CA PRO A 144 -2.27 13.02 -13.04
C PRO A 144 -1.65 12.76 -14.43
N ALA A 145 -2.39 12.15 -15.34
CA ALA A 145 -1.93 11.93 -16.71
C ALA A 145 -1.61 13.28 -17.43
N ARG A 146 -2.46 14.28 -17.28
CA ARG A 146 -2.20 15.62 -17.81
C ARG A 146 -1.06 16.33 -17.06
N ALA A 147 -1.13 16.36 -15.75
CA ALA A 147 -0.20 17.13 -14.94
C ALA A 147 1.21 16.53 -14.90
N LEU A 148 1.35 15.21 -14.88
CA LEU A 148 2.62 14.52 -14.68
C LEU A 148 3.19 13.89 -15.95
N ARG A 149 2.36 13.54 -16.93
CA ARG A 149 2.78 12.92 -18.20
C ARG A 149 2.64 13.86 -19.40
N GLY A 150 1.93 14.98 -19.27
CA GLY A 150 1.77 15.98 -20.31
C GLY A 150 0.73 15.63 -21.36
N LEU A 151 -0.17 14.69 -21.07
CA LEU A 151 -1.21 14.34 -22.01
C LEU A 151 -2.20 15.50 -22.21
N SER A 152 -2.72 15.61 -23.41
CA SER A 152 -3.88 16.48 -23.69
C SER A 152 -5.13 16.00 -22.95
N LYS A 153 -6.14 16.86 -22.88
CA LYS A 153 -7.44 16.49 -22.28
C LYS A 153 -8.06 15.30 -23.02
N ARG A 154 -7.99 15.26 -24.34
CA ARG A 154 -8.56 14.18 -25.16
C ARG A 154 -7.84 12.84 -24.90
N GLU A 155 -6.52 12.84 -24.90
CA GLU A 155 -5.72 11.62 -24.62
C GLU A 155 -5.98 11.10 -23.22
N SER A 156 -6.00 11.99 -22.20
CA SER A 156 -6.28 11.59 -20.83
C SER A 156 -7.70 11.04 -20.66
N GLN A 157 -8.69 11.55 -21.38
CA GLN A 157 -10.05 11.03 -21.35
C GLN A 157 -10.17 9.63 -21.96
N SER A 158 -9.47 9.36 -23.07
CA SER A 158 -9.46 8.01 -23.66
C SER A 158 -8.78 6.98 -22.76
N GLU A 159 -7.81 7.38 -21.93
CA GLU A 159 -7.12 6.53 -20.99
C GLU A 159 -7.97 6.22 -19.74
N VAL A 160 -8.81 7.14 -19.31
CA VAL A 160 -9.66 6.98 -18.10
C VAL A 160 -10.54 5.74 -18.18
N GLY A 161 -11.16 5.48 -19.33
CA GLY A 161 -12.00 4.28 -19.53
C GLY A 161 -11.22 2.98 -19.26
N ARG A 162 -10.02 2.87 -19.85
CA ARG A 162 -9.12 1.72 -19.67
C ARG A 162 -8.63 1.58 -18.21
N LEU A 163 -8.34 2.69 -17.54
CA LEU A 163 -7.93 2.68 -16.14
C LEU A 163 -9.07 2.25 -15.22
N LEU A 164 -10.31 2.68 -15.49
CA LEU A 164 -11.49 2.21 -14.74
C LEU A 164 -11.70 0.70 -14.91
N GLU A 165 -11.63 0.21 -16.15
CA GLU A 165 -11.75 -1.23 -16.44
C GLU A 165 -10.63 -2.03 -15.76
N ARG A 166 -9.39 -1.52 -15.77
CA ARG A 166 -8.24 -2.15 -15.10
C ARG A 166 -8.44 -2.28 -13.59
N VAL A 167 -9.13 -1.34 -12.95
CA VAL A 167 -9.51 -1.44 -11.54
C VAL A 167 -10.88 -2.12 -11.33
N ARG A 168 -11.35 -2.85 -12.34
CA ARG A 168 -12.62 -3.61 -12.33
C ARG A 168 -13.84 -2.72 -12.07
N LEU A 169 -13.84 -1.51 -12.64
CA LEU A 169 -14.96 -0.57 -12.63
C LEU A 169 -15.42 -0.29 -14.07
N PRO A 170 -16.74 -0.19 -14.30
CA PRO A 170 -17.25 0.12 -15.63
C PRO A 170 -16.90 1.55 -16.04
N ALA A 171 -16.48 1.76 -17.31
CA ALA A 171 -16.04 3.06 -17.84
C ALA A 171 -17.09 4.19 -17.66
N ARG A 172 -18.41 3.85 -17.66
CA ARG A 172 -19.49 4.82 -17.43
C ARG A 172 -19.42 5.54 -16.08
N LEU A 173 -18.73 4.97 -15.07
CA LEU A 173 -18.53 5.63 -13.78
C LEU A 173 -17.69 6.92 -13.90
N GLY A 174 -16.93 7.09 -14.97
CA GLY A 174 -16.16 8.30 -15.22
C GLY A 174 -16.99 9.59 -15.17
N GLN A 175 -18.26 9.54 -15.56
CA GLN A 175 -19.16 10.70 -15.56
C GLN A 175 -19.82 10.98 -14.20
N ARG A 176 -19.63 10.10 -13.22
CA ARG A 176 -20.20 10.27 -11.89
C ARG A 176 -19.30 11.11 -10.99
N TYR A 177 -19.87 11.53 -9.85
CA TYR A 177 -19.18 12.24 -8.77
C TYR A 177 -18.90 11.27 -7.62
N PRO A 178 -17.84 11.51 -6.80
CA PRO A 178 -17.48 10.62 -5.68
C PRO A 178 -18.62 10.31 -4.72
N GLY A 179 -19.53 11.26 -4.49
CA GLY A 179 -20.66 11.07 -3.57
C GLY A 179 -21.61 9.93 -3.94
N SER A 180 -21.65 9.53 -5.22
CA SER A 180 -22.52 8.44 -5.70
C SER A 180 -21.86 7.06 -5.70
N LEU A 181 -20.61 6.94 -5.24
CA LEU A 181 -19.85 5.70 -5.23
C LEU A 181 -19.87 5.06 -3.84
N SER A 182 -19.82 3.71 -3.80
CA SER A 182 -19.55 2.93 -2.58
C SER A 182 -18.11 3.17 -2.09
N GLY A 183 -17.77 2.74 -0.86
CA GLY A 183 -16.42 2.83 -0.30
C GLY A 183 -15.40 2.10 -1.16
N GLY A 184 -15.68 0.86 -1.55
CA GLY A 184 -14.81 0.06 -2.42
C GLY A 184 -14.64 0.64 -3.84
N GLU A 185 -15.69 1.22 -4.42
CA GLU A 185 -15.58 1.92 -5.71
C GLU A 185 -14.70 3.16 -5.61
N ARG A 186 -14.82 3.95 -4.53
CA ARG A 186 -13.95 5.13 -4.30
C ARG A 186 -12.48 4.73 -4.16
N GLN A 187 -12.21 3.64 -3.45
CA GLN A 187 -10.86 3.12 -3.32
C GLN A 187 -10.27 2.72 -4.66
N ARG A 188 -11.01 1.95 -5.47
CA ARG A 188 -10.58 1.58 -6.83
C ARG A 188 -10.36 2.80 -7.72
N VAL A 189 -11.17 3.85 -7.59
CA VAL A 189 -10.95 5.13 -8.26
C VAL A 189 -9.66 5.80 -7.79
N ALA A 190 -9.34 5.77 -6.48
CA ALA A 190 -8.08 6.30 -5.96
C ALA A 190 -6.87 5.53 -6.51
N ILE A 191 -6.97 4.20 -6.64
CA ILE A 191 -5.96 3.36 -7.30
C ILE A 191 -5.84 3.77 -8.78
N ALA A 192 -6.94 3.84 -9.53
CA ALA A 192 -6.93 4.25 -10.94
C ALA A 192 -6.30 5.63 -11.14
N ARG A 193 -6.57 6.58 -10.25
CA ARG A 193 -5.97 7.92 -10.25
C ARG A 193 -4.45 7.86 -10.06
N ALA A 194 -3.97 7.04 -9.14
CA ALA A 194 -2.53 6.87 -8.93
C ALA A 194 -1.87 6.22 -10.15
N LEU A 195 -2.50 5.20 -10.74
CA LEU A 195 -2.02 4.52 -11.94
C LEU A 195 -1.96 5.43 -13.18
N ALA A 196 -2.81 6.46 -13.26
CA ALA A 196 -2.81 7.43 -14.36
C ALA A 196 -1.48 8.19 -14.49
N ALA A 197 -0.69 8.24 -13.43
CA ALA A 197 0.67 8.77 -13.46
C ALA A 197 1.69 7.80 -14.08
N HIS A 198 1.39 6.52 -14.26
CA HIS A 198 2.33 5.42 -14.57
C HIS A 198 3.47 5.37 -13.55
N PRO A 199 3.18 5.10 -12.27
CA PRO A 199 4.19 5.07 -11.23
C PRO A 199 5.08 3.83 -11.33
N ASP A 200 6.28 3.92 -10.76
CA ASP A 200 7.15 2.77 -10.53
C ASP A 200 7.00 2.26 -9.08
N LEU A 201 6.63 3.17 -8.15
CA LEU A 201 6.34 2.87 -6.75
C LEU A 201 4.96 3.40 -6.35
N LEU A 202 4.15 2.53 -5.77
CA LEU A 202 2.87 2.88 -5.18
C LEU A 202 2.95 2.73 -3.65
N VAL A 203 2.79 3.84 -2.94
CA VAL A 203 2.70 3.85 -1.48
C VAL A 203 1.23 3.75 -1.09
N CYS A 204 0.86 2.67 -0.42
CA CYS A 204 -0.50 2.33 -0.03
C CYS A 204 -0.65 2.51 1.49
N ASP A 205 -1.19 3.66 1.93
CA ASP A 205 -1.31 3.98 3.35
C ASP A 205 -2.67 3.54 3.89
N GLU A 206 -2.71 2.41 4.60
CA GLU A 206 -3.90 1.80 5.24
C GLU A 206 -5.14 1.72 4.33
N ILE A 207 -4.94 1.44 3.06
CA ILE A 207 -5.99 1.52 2.04
C ILE A 207 -7.16 0.53 2.22
N THR A 208 -7.01 -0.45 3.11
CA THR A 208 -8.03 -1.50 3.36
C THR A 208 -8.74 -1.36 4.70
N SER A 209 -8.27 -0.47 5.60
CA SER A 209 -8.73 -0.40 7.00
C SER A 209 -10.20 -0.01 7.20
N ALA A 210 -10.81 0.66 6.22
CA ALA A 210 -12.22 1.12 6.28
C ALA A 210 -13.20 0.23 5.50
N LEU A 211 -12.76 -0.95 5.06
CA LEU A 211 -13.53 -1.85 4.20
C LEU A 211 -13.92 -3.13 4.95
N ASP A 212 -15.02 -3.73 4.54
CA ASP A 212 -15.35 -5.09 4.97
C ASP A 212 -14.37 -6.13 4.38
N VAL A 213 -14.27 -7.29 5.01
CA VAL A 213 -13.28 -8.34 4.69
C VAL A 213 -13.35 -8.77 3.22
N SER A 214 -14.54 -8.83 2.63
CA SER A 214 -14.71 -9.25 1.24
C SER A 214 -14.19 -8.22 0.25
N VAL A 215 -14.36 -6.93 0.55
CA VAL A 215 -13.85 -5.81 -0.26
C VAL A 215 -12.33 -5.66 -0.09
N GLN A 216 -11.81 -5.94 1.12
CA GLN A 216 -10.36 -5.99 1.37
C GLN A 216 -9.67 -7.04 0.48
N ALA A 217 -10.17 -8.28 0.48
CA ALA A 217 -9.62 -9.36 -0.35
C ALA A 217 -9.60 -8.96 -1.84
N ALA A 218 -10.71 -8.43 -2.35
CA ALA A 218 -10.81 -7.99 -3.74
C ALA A 218 -9.87 -6.80 -4.09
N ALA A 219 -9.54 -5.96 -3.11
CA ALA A 219 -8.58 -4.86 -3.29
C ALA A 219 -7.13 -5.38 -3.30
N LEU A 220 -6.81 -6.38 -2.48
CA LEU A 220 -5.49 -7.03 -2.48
C LEU A 220 -5.24 -7.81 -3.77
N ASP A 221 -6.22 -8.60 -4.22
CA ASP A 221 -6.14 -9.30 -5.51
C ASP A 221 -5.87 -8.32 -6.66
N LEU A 222 -6.57 -7.18 -6.64
CA LEU A 222 -6.36 -6.14 -7.64
C LEU A 222 -4.94 -5.56 -7.58
N LEU A 223 -4.42 -5.27 -6.39
CA LEU A 223 -3.06 -4.75 -6.24
C LEU A 223 -2.01 -5.77 -6.68
N HIS A 224 -2.22 -7.04 -6.37
CA HIS A 224 -1.34 -8.13 -6.80
C HIS A 224 -1.31 -8.28 -8.33
N ASP A 225 -2.48 -8.25 -8.99
CA ASP A 225 -2.58 -8.27 -10.45
C ASP A 225 -1.81 -7.08 -11.05
N LEU A 226 -2.04 -5.86 -10.51
CA LEU A 226 -1.38 -4.64 -10.97
C LEU A 226 0.15 -4.68 -10.75
N GLN A 227 0.60 -5.19 -9.62
CA GLN A 227 2.03 -5.38 -9.33
C GLN A 227 2.66 -6.30 -10.38
N THR A 228 2.03 -7.43 -10.65
CA THR A 228 2.53 -8.44 -11.59
C THR A 228 2.52 -7.95 -13.04
N GLU A 229 1.40 -7.34 -13.48
CA GLU A 229 1.23 -6.87 -14.86
C GLU A 229 2.12 -5.67 -15.21
N LEU A 230 2.33 -4.76 -14.25
CA LEU A 230 3.01 -3.50 -14.48
C LEU A 230 4.46 -3.48 -13.96
N GLY A 231 4.90 -4.53 -13.27
CA GLY A 231 6.20 -4.53 -12.57
C GLY A 231 6.27 -3.48 -11.45
N LEU A 232 5.13 -3.14 -10.85
CA LEU A 232 4.97 -2.06 -9.90
C LEU A 232 5.55 -2.46 -8.54
N ALA A 233 6.41 -1.64 -7.96
CA ALA A 233 6.82 -1.82 -6.57
C ALA A 233 5.76 -1.25 -5.62
N LEU A 234 5.56 -1.90 -4.47
CA LEU A 234 4.59 -1.50 -3.46
C LEU A 234 5.28 -1.22 -2.12
N LEU A 235 4.91 -0.13 -1.47
CA LEU A 235 5.10 0.05 -0.04
C LEU A 235 3.72 -0.03 0.61
N PHE A 236 3.43 -1.16 1.26
CA PHE A 236 2.12 -1.47 1.81
C PHE A 236 2.08 -1.19 3.31
N ILE A 237 1.37 -0.15 3.73
CA ILE A 237 1.26 0.25 5.13
C ILE A 237 -0.03 -0.31 5.70
N THR A 238 0.10 -1.11 6.76
CA THR A 238 -1.04 -1.72 7.43
C THR A 238 -0.72 -2.03 8.90
N HIS A 239 -1.74 -2.26 9.69
CA HIS A 239 -1.64 -2.85 11.03
C HIS A 239 -2.13 -4.31 11.05
N ASP A 240 -2.61 -4.83 9.93
CA ASP A 240 -3.13 -6.19 9.79
C ASP A 240 -2.03 -7.13 9.25
N LEU A 241 -1.50 -7.98 10.15
CA LEU A 241 -0.43 -8.93 9.83
C LEU A 241 -0.90 -10.07 8.90
N GLY A 242 -2.20 -10.37 8.90
CA GLY A 242 -2.76 -11.34 7.96
C GLY A 242 -2.64 -10.86 6.51
N LEU A 243 -2.84 -9.55 6.28
CA LEU A 243 -2.65 -8.95 4.97
C LEU A 243 -1.17 -8.93 4.57
N VAL A 244 -0.27 -8.68 5.54
CA VAL A 244 1.19 -8.70 5.30
C VAL A 244 1.64 -10.06 4.80
N ALA A 245 1.24 -11.13 5.50
CA ALA A 245 1.57 -12.50 5.12
C ALA A 245 1.10 -12.87 3.69
N ALA A 246 0.01 -12.23 3.22
CA ALA A 246 -0.59 -12.51 1.91
C ALA A 246 0.08 -11.76 0.75
N VAL A 247 0.65 -10.57 0.99
CA VAL A 247 1.06 -9.67 -0.11
C VAL A 247 2.51 -9.22 -0.08
N ALA A 248 3.19 -9.26 1.08
CA ALA A 248 4.50 -8.65 1.23
C ALA A 248 5.64 -9.66 1.03
N ASP A 249 6.68 -9.24 0.33
CA ASP A 249 7.95 -9.95 0.21
C ASP A 249 8.80 -9.73 1.47
N ASP A 250 8.93 -8.46 1.88
CA ASP A 250 9.67 -8.04 3.07
C ASP A 250 8.77 -7.24 4.02
N VAL A 251 9.11 -7.26 5.30
CA VAL A 251 8.42 -6.49 6.33
C VAL A 251 9.37 -5.63 7.14
N LEU A 252 8.92 -4.41 7.45
CA LEU A 252 9.57 -3.47 8.34
C LEU A 252 8.61 -3.17 9.50
N VAL A 253 9.04 -3.50 10.71
CA VAL A 253 8.25 -3.30 11.94
C VAL A 253 8.69 -2.02 12.63
N LEU A 254 7.73 -1.13 12.89
CA LEU A 254 7.94 0.14 13.57
C LEU A 254 7.27 0.18 14.93
N GLU A 255 8.02 0.59 15.95
CA GLU A 255 7.51 0.94 17.28
C GLU A 255 7.94 2.37 17.63
N ARG A 256 6.97 3.27 17.88
CA ARG A 256 7.20 4.67 18.32
C ARG A 256 8.23 5.44 17.50
N GLY A 257 8.17 5.29 16.19
CA GLY A 257 9.04 5.99 15.26
C GLY A 257 10.36 5.30 14.95
N THR A 258 10.71 4.24 15.63
CA THR A 258 11.95 3.48 15.42
C THR A 258 11.68 2.15 14.73
N GLN A 259 12.65 1.71 13.93
CA GLN A 259 12.67 0.39 13.32
C GLN A 259 13.13 -0.63 14.36
N VAL A 260 12.29 -1.63 14.65
CA VAL A 260 12.60 -2.65 15.65
C VAL A 260 12.94 -4.00 15.03
N GLU A 261 12.41 -4.29 13.85
CA GLU A 261 12.72 -5.51 13.11
C GLU A 261 12.47 -5.30 11.61
N THR A 262 13.26 -5.98 10.78
CA THR A 262 13.07 -6.01 9.32
C THR A 262 13.62 -7.29 8.74
N GLY A 263 13.03 -7.78 7.66
CA GLY A 263 13.48 -8.97 6.97
C GLY A 263 12.42 -9.52 6.03
N ASP A 264 12.71 -10.69 5.51
CA ASP A 264 11.76 -11.50 4.76
C ASP A 264 10.49 -11.76 5.57
N THR A 265 9.33 -11.62 4.96
CA THR A 265 8.04 -11.66 5.64
C THR A 265 7.83 -12.97 6.38
N VAL A 266 8.14 -14.12 5.76
CA VAL A 266 7.96 -15.44 6.40
C VAL A 266 8.86 -15.55 7.62
N SER A 267 10.14 -15.18 7.51
CA SER A 267 11.11 -15.23 8.60
C SER A 267 10.69 -14.38 9.80
N VAL A 268 10.20 -13.16 9.57
CA VAL A 268 9.81 -12.23 10.64
C VAL A 268 8.49 -12.67 11.29
N LEU A 269 7.53 -13.21 10.53
CA LEU A 269 6.24 -13.62 11.08
C LEU A 269 6.34 -14.96 11.83
N ASP A 270 7.13 -15.92 11.33
CA ASP A 270 7.25 -17.25 11.94
C ASP A 270 8.25 -17.29 13.09
N ALA A 271 9.33 -16.51 13.04
CA ALA A 271 10.39 -16.50 14.04
C ALA A 271 10.81 -15.09 14.46
N PRO A 272 9.88 -14.24 14.99
CA PRO A 272 10.15 -12.85 15.35
C PRO A 272 11.23 -12.74 16.43
N GLN A 273 12.23 -11.90 16.19
CA GLN A 273 13.35 -11.68 17.10
C GLN A 273 13.03 -10.57 18.12
N ALA A 274 12.37 -9.50 17.69
CA ALA A 274 12.05 -8.38 18.56
C ALA A 274 10.88 -8.71 19.51
N PRO A 275 10.96 -8.35 20.80
CA PRO A 275 9.86 -8.55 21.74
C PRO A 275 8.57 -7.84 21.32
N TYR A 276 8.69 -6.68 20.69
CA TYR A 276 7.54 -5.94 20.16
C TYR A 276 6.84 -6.69 19.01
N THR A 277 7.62 -7.24 18.07
CA THR A 277 7.07 -8.03 16.96
C THR A 277 6.30 -9.24 17.47
N ARG A 278 6.84 -9.94 18.50
CA ARG A 278 6.12 -11.07 19.15
C ARG A 278 4.80 -10.65 19.76
N ARG A 279 4.76 -9.48 20.44
CA ARG A 279 3.51 -8.94 21.00
C ARG A 279 2.52 -8.57 19.91
N LEU A 280 3.01 -7.94 18.83
CA LEU A 280 2.18 -7.53 17.69
C LEU A 280 1.53 -8.74 17.01
N ILE A 281 2.31 -9.81 16.79
CA ILE A 281 1.81 -11.07 16.21
C ILE A 281 0.84 -11.76 17.18
N GLY A 282 1.16 -11.84 18.46
CA GLY A 282 0.30 -12.45 19.48
C GLY A 282 -1.02 -11.70 19.72
N ALA A 283 -1.10 -10.42 19.39
CA ALA A 283 -2.32 -9.62 19.44
C ALA A 283 -3.16 -9.68 18.16
N ALA A 284 -2.59 -10.21 17.06
CA ALA A 284 -3.33 -10.41 15.82
C ALA A 284 -4.37 -11.53 16.00
N PRO A 285 -5.59 -11.39 15.44
CA PRO A 285 -6.54 -12.50 15.41
C PRO A 285 -5.87 -13.69 14.73
N THR A 286 -5.81 -14.85 15.40
CA THR A 286 -5.17 -16.06 14.87
C THR A 286 -5.78 -16.43 13.53
N LEU A 287 -4.99 -16.34 12.48
CA LEU A 287 -5.31 -17.02 11.22
C LEU A 287 -5.28 -18.53 11.50
N PRO A 288 -6.28 -19.31 11.05
CA PRO A 288 -6.20 -20.76 11.18
C PRO A 288 -4.93 -21.25 10.48
N PRO A 289 -4.21 -22.26 11.05
CA PRO A 289 -3.02 -22.80 10.43
C PRO A 289 -3.37 -23.27 9.02
N VAL A 290 -2.54 -22.95 8.06
CA VAL A 290 -2.61 -23.50 6.70
C VAL A 290 -2.50 -25.01 6.85
N ALA A 291 -3.56 -25.75 6.50
CA ALA A 291 -3.54 -27.19 6.52
C ALA A 291 -2.39 -27.67 5.62
N SER A 292 -1.35 -28.21 6.23
CA SER A 292 -0.31 -28.94 5.50
C SER A 292 -0.96 -30.21 4.96
N ASP A 293 -1.09 -30.32 3.66
CA ASP A 293 -1.41 -31.59 2.97
C ASP A 293 -0.23 -32.57 3.13
N SER A 294 -0.12 -33.13 4.33
CA SER A 294 0.75 -34.27 4.61
C SER A 294 0.01 -35.29 5.46
N GLU A 295 -1.02 -35.89 4.86
CA GLU A 295 -1.51 -37.22 5.26
C GLU A 295 -2.51 -37.72 4.19
N ALA A 296 -1.95 -38.18 3.07
CA ALA A 296 -2.61 -39.14 2.20
C ALA A 296 -1.55 -40.17 1.77
N SER A 297 -1.39 -41.20 2.59
CA SER A 297 -0.82 -42.49 2.18
C SER A 297 -1.89 -43.56 2.31
#